data_02e0615ad1e5572b2b3e42f7b3e8ab16
#
_entry.id   02e0615ad1e5572b2b3e42f7b3e8ab16
#
_cell.length_a   1.000
_cell.length_b   1.000
_cell.length_c   1.000
_cell.angle_alpha   90.00
_cell.angle_beta   90.00
_cell.angle_gamma   90.00
#
_symmetry.space_group_name_H-M   'P 1'
#
loop_
_entity.id
_entity.type
_entity.pdbx_description
1 polymer ?
#
loop_
_entity_poly.entity_id
_entity_poly.type
_entity_poly.pdbx_seq_one_letter_code
_entity_poly.pdbx_strand_id
1 'polypeptide(L)'
;MSGRSAASIVLLGAALLAGCISHTVPLAPNQIPLRADTIAKTELLKRLTTNSLAIKTLYISKSTLKVSRMQSNESIKSYHDVTGTIAVDRPGHLRLEIEKFTTLALMVSDEKQYRVSVPTEGKFGIGDVSAPARGAEFPYNLRPSHILDALFVDGEQYVGKPGIDPYVMVVTEPQPDGLHSFYVILFGKSGGVPLEELTFDRTLGVEEVVRKTRYLPDGEIESDIRYSNYQTFPGNVSFPMKIVIKRPAENYSLEMNIEKVELNKVLEASTFTLERPSGVDEVDLNTGKDIKP
;
A
#
# COMPACT_ATOMS: atom_id res chain seq x y z
N MET A 1 -77.56 31.87 -18.55
CA MET A 1 -76.43 31.80 -19.53
C MET A 1 -75.13 31.62 -18.75
N SER A 2 -74.41 30.61 -19.18
CA SER A 2 -72.99 30.28 -18.96
C SER A 2 -72.49 30.05 -17.52
N GLY A 3 -72.47 28.78 -17.18
CA GLY A 3 -71.54 28.20 -16.21
C GLY A 3 -70.18 27.93 -16.88
N ARG A 4 -69.14 28.06 -16.12
CA ARG A 4 -67.80 27.46 -16.41
C ARG A 4 -67.15 27.11 -15.05
N SER A 5 -67.21 25.84 -14.69
CA SER A 5 -66.06 24.94 -14.64
C SER A 5 -64.93 25.37 -13.71
N ALA A 6 -65.02 24.93 -12.47
CA ALA A 6 -63.91 24.85 -11.54
C ALA A 6 -63.58 23.36 -11.29
N ALA A 7 -62.82 22.76 -12.20
CA ALA A 7 -62.37 21.39 -12.08
C ALA A 7 -61.01 21.30 -12.79
N SER A 8 -59.90 21.66 -12.15
CA SER A 8 -58.54 21.33 -12.61
C SER A 8 -57.47 21.85 -11.65
N ILE A 9 -57.45 21.52 -10.38
CA ILE A 9 -56.26 21.69 -9.48
C ILE A 9 -56.32 20.61 -8.40
N VAL A 10 -56.20 19.37 -8.74
CA VAL A 10 -55.94 18.25 -7.78
C VAL A 10 -55.09 17.14 -8.38
N LEU A 11 -54.14 17.48 -9.20
CA LEU A 11 -53.31 16.45 -9.83
C LEU A 11 -51.82 16.80 -9.89
N LEU A 12 -51.31 17.44 -8.86
CA LEU A 12 -49.84 17.74 -8.79
C LEU A 12 -49.25 17.58 -7.39
N GLY A 13 -49.72 16.58 -6.64
CA GLY A 13 -49.23 16.34 -5.26
C GLY A 13 -48.73 14.93 -4.97
N ALA A 14 -48.60 14.04 -5.99
CA ALA A 14 -48.33 12.62 -5.73
C ALA A 14 -46.99 12.09 -6.29
N ALA A 15 -46.00 12.94 -6.55
CA ALA A 15 -44.75 12.50 -7.19
C ALA A 15 -43.46 12.80 -6.40
N LEU A 16 -43.54 12.98 -5.07
CA LEU A 16 -42.32 13.24 -4.24
C LEU A 16 -42.15 12.28 -3.07
N LEU A 17 -42.65 11.05 -3.19
CA LEU A 17 -42.31 9.96 -2.28
C LEU A 17 -41.52 8.87 -3.02
N ALA A 18 -40.47 9.25 -3.76
CA ALA A 18 -39.39 8.34 -4.07
C ALA A 18 -38.60 8.10 -2.80
N GLY A 19 -39.18 7.37 -1.85
CA GLY A 19 -38.47 6.88 -0.69
C GLY A 19 -37.28 6.07 -1.13
N CYS A 20 -36.15 6.25 -0.49
CA CYS A 20 -34.99 5.38 -0.62
C CYS A 20 -35.45 3.93 -0.46
N ILE A 21 -35.50 3.18 -1.56
CA ILE A 21 -35.77 1.74 -1.51
C ILE A 21 -34.51 1.11 -0.96
N SER A 22 -34.47 0.88 0.36
CA SER A 22 -33.44 0.04 0.96
C SER A 22 -33.74 -1.40 0.54
N HIS A 23 -32.91 -1.95 -0.31
CA HIS A 23 -32.93 -3.38 -0.61
C HIS A 23 -32.32 -4.13 0.57
N THR A 24 -33.17 -4.79 1.37
CA THR A 24 -32.71 -5.77 2.35
C THR A 24 -32.55 -7.10 1.60
N VAL A 25 -31.31 -7.50 1.36
CA VAL A 25 -31.02 -8.83 0.81
C VAL A 25 -30.93 -9.80 1.99
N PRO A 26 -31.75 -10.86 2.05
CA PRO A 26 -31.60 -11.89 3.08
C PRO A 26 -30.25 -12.59 2.89
N LEU A 27 -29.45 -12.63 3.95
CA LEU A 27 -28.19 -13.39 3.95
C LEU A 27 -28.49 -14.88 3.97
N ALA A 28 -27.84 -15.64 3.11
CA ALA A 28 -27.83 -17.10 3.25
C ALA A 28 -27.09 -17.49 4.55
N PRO A 29 -27.49 -18.58 5.24
CA PRO A 29 -26.86 -18.98 6.51
C PRO A 29 -25.35 -19.16 6.45
N ASN A 30 -24.80 -19.51 5.29
CA ASN A 30 -23.37 -19.66 5.04
C ASN A 30 -22.64 -18.32 4.78
N GLN A 31 -23.35 -17.22 4.67
CA GLN A 31 -22.80 -15.87 4.47
C GLN A 31 -22.68 -15.08 5.79
N ILE A 32 -23.15 -15.66 6.90
CA ILE A 32 -23.00 -15.05 8.22
C ILE A 32 -21.59 -15.38 8.72
N PRO A 33 -20.76 -14.39 9.10
CA PRO A 33 -19.45 -14.65 9.67
C PRO A 33 -19.58 -15.57 10.89
N LEU A 34 -18.89 -16.71 10.87
CA LEU A 34 -18.98 -17.74 11.91
C LEU A 34 -18.42 -17.31 13.27
N ARG A 35 -17.74 -16.16 13.37
CA ARG A 35 -17.11 -15.69 14.59
C ARG A 35 -17.66 -14.33 15.03
N ALA A 36 -18.33 -14.35 16.17
CA ALA A 36 -18.76 -13.15 16.90
C ALA A 36 -17.68 -12.63 17.87
N ASP A 37 -16.59 -13.36 18.05
CA ASP A 37 -15.54 -13.01 19.00
C ASP A 37 -14.81 -11.75 18.58
N THR A 38 -14.72 -10.79 19.52
CA THR A 38 -13.92 -9.58 19.33
C THR A 38 -12.52 -9.82 19.89
N ILE A 39 -11.51 -9.66 19.04
CA ILE A 39 -10.13 -9.65 19.52
C ILE A 39 -9.81 -8.32 20.18
N ALA A 40 -9.07 -8.35 21.29
CA ALA A 40 -8.63 -7.12 21.93
C ALA A 40 -7.62 -6.36 21.05
N LYS A 41 -7.73 -5.03 21.00
CA LYS A 41 -6.80 -4.14 20.27
C LYS A 41 -5.33 -4.49 20.54
N THR A 42 -5.00 -4.69 21.81
CA THR A 42 -3.65 -5.04 22.24
C THR A 42 -3.16 -6.36 21.67
N GLU A 43 -4.04 -7.32 21.49
CA GLU A 43 -3.69 -8.63 20.92
C GLU A 43 -3.46 -8.52 19.40
N LEU A 44 -4.31 -7.77 18.67
CA LEU A 44 -4.07 -7.50 17.24
C LEU A 44 -2.72 -6.82 17.01
N LEU A 45 -2.45 -5.75 17.74
CA LEU A 45 -1.18 -5.02 17.63
C LEU A 45 0.01 -5.89 18.00
N LYS A 46 -0.12 -6.71 19.07
CA LYS A 46 0.94 -7.64 19.46
C LYS A 46 1.23 -8.67 18.39
N ARG A 47 0.22 -9.27 17.76
CA ARG A 47 0.40 -10.23 16.66
C ARG A 47 1.09 -9.59 15.47
N LEU A 48 0.63 -8.40 15.08
CA LEU A 48 1.21 -7.62 14.00
C LEU A 48 2.70 -7.35 14.25
N THR A 49 3.02 -6.81 15.42
CA THR A 49 4.38 -6.52 15.84
C THR A 49 5.24 -7.77 15.88
N THR A 50 4.74 -8.86 16.48
CA THR A 50 5.48 -10.12 16.57
C THR A 50 5.80 -10.66 15.17
N ASN A 51 4.84 -10.65 14.26
CA ASN A 51 5.05 -11.09 12.87
C ASN A 51 6.07 -10.20 12.14
N SER A 52 5.94 -8.87 12.28
CA SER A 52 6.87 -7.92 11.65
C SER A 52 8.30 -8.07 12.18
N LEU A 53 8.48 -8.19 13.50
CA LEU A 53 9.80 -8.33 14.13
C LEU A 53 10.46 -9.69 13.88
N ALA A 54 9.68 -10.71 13.56
CA ALA A 54 10.20 -12.02 13.20
C ALA A 54 10.95 -12.01 11.85
N ILE A 55 10.70 -11.01 11.00
CA ILE A 55 11.34 -10.86 9.69
C ILE A 55 12.46 -9.82 9.82
N LYS A 56 13.70 -10.27 9.90
CA LYS A 56 14.89 -9.41 9.94
C LYS A 56 15.44 -9.13 8.55
N THR A 57 15.53 -10.17 7.74
CA THR A 57 15.92 -10.08 6.33
C THR A 57 14.87 -10.71 5.45
N LEU A 58 14.74 -10.19 4.24
CA LEU A 58 13.80 -10.66 3.23
C LEU A 58 14.52 -10.76 1.88
N TYR A 59 14.38 -11.88 1.21
CA TYR A 59 14.90 -12.05 -0.15
C TYR A 59 13.82 -12.59 -1.07
N ILE A 60 13.26 -11.70 -1.91
CA ILE A 60 12.36 -12.07 -3.00
C ILE A 60 13.21 -12.30 -4.23
N SER A 61 13.47 -13.57 -4.54
CA SER A 61 14.30 -13.94 -5.69
C SER A 61 13.53 -13.95 -7.01
N LYS A 62 12.19 -13.96 -6.94
CA LYS A 62 11.34 -13.91 -8.13
C LYS A 62 10.00 -13.30 -7.80
N SER A 63 9.67 -12.24 -8.53
CA SER A 63 8.33 -11.65 -8.54
C SER A 63 8.00 -11.10 -9.92
N THR A 64 6.72 -11.11 -10.26
CA THR A 64 6.21 -10.39 -11.44
C THR A 64 5.69 -9.04 -10.98
N LEU A 65 6.20 -7.97 -11.59
CA LEU A 65 5.81 -6.60 -11.29
C LEU A 65 4.94 -6.02 -12.41
N LYS A 66 3.97 -5.21 -11.99
CA LYS A 66 3.23 -4.32 -12.87
C LYS A 66 3.33 -2.91 -12.31
N VAL A 67 3.92 -2.01 -13.09
CA VAL A 67 4.03 -0.60 -12.73
C VAL A 67 3.09 0.19 -13.62
N SER A 68 2.26 1.03 -13.03
CA SER A 68 1.42 1.96 -13.77
C SER A 68 1.67 3.37 -13.26
N ARG A 69 1.75 4.31 -14.19
CA ARG A 69 2.00 5.71 -13.92
C ARG A 69 1.05 6.59 -14.70
N MET A 70 0.47 7.58 -14.05
CA MET A 70 -0.25 8.64 -14.72
C MET A 70 0.75 9.64 -15.32
N GLN A 71 0.57 9.99 -16.59
CA GLN A 71 1.38 10.98 -17.28
C GLN A 71 0.70 12.37 -17.18
N SER A 72 1.45 13.42 -17.48
CA SER A 72 0.96 14.80 -17.46
C SER A 72 -0.20 15.07 -18.43
N ASN A 73 -0.39 14.24 -19.44
CA ASN A 73 -1.51 14.30 -20.40
C ASN A 73 -2.70 13.41 -19.98
N GLU A 74 -2.79 13.02 -18.70
CA GLU A 74 -3.84 12.16 -18.14
C GLU A 74 -3.87 10.72 -18.71
N SER A 75 -2.89 10.34 -19.52
CA SER A 75 -2.74 8.96 -19.97
C SER A 75 -2.01 8.10 -18.95
N ILE A 76 -2.29 6.78 -18.95
CA ILE A 76 -1.62 5.83 -18.07
C ILE A 76 -0.55 5.09 -18.89
N LYS A 77 0.71 5.22 -18.49
CA LYS A 77 1.79 4.37 -18.99
C LYS A 77 1.96 3.19 -18.05
N SER A 78 1.83 1.98 -18.57
CA SER A 78 1.95 0.76 -17.80
C SER A 78 3.07 -0.12 -18.34
N TYR A 79 3.87 -0.66 -17.42
CA TYR A 79 4.87 -1.69 -17.69
C TYR A 79 4.35 -2.99 -17.08
N HIS A 80 4.09 -3.96 -17.94
CA HIS A 80 3.60 -5.28 -17.56
C HIS A 80 4.71 -6.32 -17.74
N ASP A 81 4.61 -7.40 -17.00
CA ASP A 81 5.47 -8.57 -17.13
C ASP A 81 6.96 -8.23 -16.98
N VAL A 82 7.28 -7.38 -16.03
CA VAL A 82 8.65 -7.14 -15.60
C VAL A 82 8.96 -8.00 -14.39
N THR A 83 10.18 -8.52 -14.33
CA THR A 83 10.64 -9.30 -13.18
C THR A 83 11.19 -8.37 -12.11
N GLY A 84 10.90 -8.68 -10.84
CA GLY A 84 11.44 -7.97 -9.69
C GLY A 84 12.21 -8.90 -8.77
N THR A 85 13.39 -8.45 -8.37
CA THR A 85 14.17 -9.06 -7.28
C THR A 85 14.30 -8.03 -6.17
N ILE A 86 14.04 -8.44 -4.91
CA ILE A 86 14.09 -7.54 -3.76
C ILE A 86 14.90 -8.22 -2.67
N ALA A 87 15.88 -7.52 -2.12
CA ALA A 87 16.59 -7.90 -0.92
C ALA A 87 16.45 -6.80 0.14
N VAL A 88 16.15 -7.19 1.36
CA VAL A 88 16.04 -6.26 2.49
C VAL A 88 16.81 -6.81 3.67
N ASP A 89 17.60 -5.97 4.31
CA ASP A 89 18.17 -6.17 5.64
C ASP A 89 17.76 -4.98 6.52
N ARG A 90 16.90 -5.26 7.50
CA ARG A 90 16.34 -4.21 8.35
C ARG A 90 17.40 -3.58 9.26
N PRO A 91 17.28 -2.27 9.59
CA PRO A 91 16.08 -1.46 9.37
C PRO A 91 15.99 -0.76 8.00
N GLY A 92 17.06 -0.51 7.29
CA GLY A 92 17.03 0.42 6.15
C GLY A 92 17.72 -0.02 4.87
N HIS A 93 18.38 -1.18 4.85
CA HIS A 93 19.03 -1.65 3.64
C HIS A 93 18.03 -2.30 2.69
N LEU A 94 17.99 -1.80 1.47
CA LEU A 94 17.12 -2.30 0.40
C LEU A 94 17.92 -2.40 -0.90
N ARG A 95 17.72 -3.49 -1.63
CA ARG A 95 18.00 -3.60 -3.06
C ARG A 95 16.71 -3.98 -3.78
N LEU A 96 16.34 -3.20 -4.78
CA LEU A 96 15.25 -3.50 -5.72
C LEU A 96 15.83 -3.48 -7.13
N GLU A 97 15.67 -4.57 -7.85
CA GLU A 97 16.06 -4.68 -9.26
C GLU A 97 14.83 -5.01 -10.11
N ILE A 98 14.63 -4.25 -11.17
CA ILE A 98 13.51 -4.38 -12.10
C ILE A 98 14.08 -4.69 -13.47
N GLU A 99 13.67 -5.82 -14.06
CA GLU A 99 14.20 -6.33 -15.30
C GLU A 99 13.09 -6.68 -16.29
N LYS A 100 13.38 -6.41 -17.58
CA LYS A 100 12.64 -6.94 -18.73
C LYS A 100 13.61 -7.09 -19.88
N PHE A 101 14.10 -8.31 -20.13
CA PHE A 101 15.23 -8.61 -21.04
C PHE A 101 16.56 -8.00 -20.60
N THR A 102 16.56 -6.80 -20.07
CA THR A 102 17.70 -6.11 -19.47
C THR A 102 17.27 -5.41 -18.20
N THR A 103 18.20 -4.98 -17.36
CA THR A 103 17.90 -4.18 -16.17
C THR A 103 17.31 -2.84 -16.58
N LEU A 104 16.06 -2.60 -16.18
CA LEU A 104 15.36 -1.33 -16.39
C LEU A 104 15.70 -0.32 -15.32
N ALA A 105 15.70 -0.76 -14.05
CA ALA A 105 16.06 0.06 -12.92
C ALA A 105 16.66 -0.80 -11.81
N LEU A 106 17.65 -0.25 -11.14
CA LEU A 106 18.26 -0.83 -9.95
C LEU A 106 18.33 0.24 -8.86
N MET A 107 17.70 -0.02 -7.72
CA MET A 107 17.73 0.84 -6.54
C MET A 107 18.47 0.12 -5.42
N VAL A 108 19.35 0.83 -4.75
CA VAL A 108 19.99 0.38 -3.51
C VAL A 108 19.91 1.49 -2.48
N SER A 109 19.56 1.15 -1.25
CA SER A 109 19.57 2.09 -0.13
C SER A 109 20.27 1.54 1.10
N ASP A 110 20.80 2.44 1.88
CA ASP A 110 21.13 2.29 3.29
C ASP A 110 20.17 3.14 4.16
N GLU A 111 20.48 3.33 5.43
CA GLU A 111 19.63 4.11 6.33
C GLU A 111 19.61 5.62 6.01
N LYS A 112 20.54 6.14 5.23
CA LYS A 112 20.76 7.57 4.98
C LYS A 112 20.52 7.95 3.54
N GLN A 113 21.10 7.19 2.62
CA GLN A 113 21.08 7.49 1.19
C GLN A 113 20.52 6.34 0.38
N TYR A 114 20.03 6.67 -0.79
CA TYR A 114 19.69 5.68 -1.80
C TYR A 114 20.24 6.10 -3.17
N ARG A 115 20.50 5.10 -3.99
CA ARG A 115 21.02 5.23 -5.34
C ARG A 115 20.10 4.51 -6.30
N VAL A 116 19.87 5.11 -7.46
CA VAL A 116 19.05 4.53 -8.53
C VAL A 116 19.84 4.57 -9.82
N SER A 117 20.05 3.42 -10.44
CA SER A 117 20.60 3.31 -11.78
C SER A 117 19.49 3.00 -12.77
N VAL A 118 19.44 3.73 -13.88
CA VAL A 118 18.54 3.49 -15.01
C VAL A 118 19.40 3.32 -16.26
N PRO A 119 19.93 2.11 -16.51
CA PRO A 119 20.91 1.88 -17.58
C PRO A 119 20.38 2.25 -18.96
N THR A 120 19.09 2.05 -19.22
CA THR A 120 18.44 2.38 -20.50
C THR A 120 18.39 3.88 -20.79
N GLU A 121 18.56 4.73 -19.77
CA GLU A 121 18.59 6.19 -19.89
C GLU A 121 20.00 6.76 -19.72
N GLY A 122 20.98 5.92 -19.38
CA GLY A 122 22.33 6.37 -19.06
C GLY A 122 22.39 7.29 -17.83
N LYS A 123 21.49 7.09 -16.84
CA LYS A 123 21.36 7.97 -15.68
C LYS A 123 21.59 7.22 -14.37
N PHE A 124 22.18 7.96 -13.42
CA PHE A 124 22.45 7.48 -12.07
C PHE A 124 22.03 8.54 -11.05
N GLY A 125 21.09 8.21 -10.20
CA GLY A 125 20.56 9.14 -9.20
C GLY A 125 21.08 8.85 -7.80
N ILE A 126 21.29 9.90 -7.01
CA ILE A 126 21.61 9.84 -5.58
C ILE A 126 20.62 10.73 -4.82
N GLY A 127 20.10 10.22 -3.71
CA GLY A 127 19.18 10.98 -2.86
C GLY A 127 19.23 10.55 -1.41
N ASP A 128 18.68 11.38 -0.55
CA ASP A 128 18.53 11.09 0.88
C ASP A 128 17.22 10.34 1.13
N VAL A 129 17.26 9.29 1.95
CA VAL A 129 16.08 8.46 2.28
C VAL A 129 14.96 9.29 2.90
N SER A 130 15.31 10.32 3.70
CA SER A 130 14.35 11.21 4.37
C SER A 130 13.78 12.32 3.48
N ALA A 131 14.35 12.54 2.29
CA ALA A 131 13.90 13.62 1.42
C ALA A 131 12.54 13.25 0.77
N PRO A 132 11.58 14.21 0.69
CA PRO A 132 10.32 13.98 0.01
C PRO A 132 10.54 13.77 -1.49
N ALA A 133 9.69 12.94 -2.11
CA ALA A 133 9.67 12.79 -3.56
C ALA A 133 9.17 14.10 -4.19
N ARG A 134 10.02 14.82 -4.92
CA ARG A 134 9.66 16.07 -5.57
C ARG A 134 9.92 16.00 -7.06
N GLY A 135 8.83 16.17 -7.85
CA GLY A 135 8.93 16.49 -9.29
C GLY A 135 9.59 15.47 -10.22
N ALA A 136 10.11 14.37 -9.67
CA ALA A 136 10.71 13.32 -10.47
C ALA A 136 9.65 12.36 -11.02
N GLU A 137 9.93 11.80 -12.19
CA GLU A 137 9.12 10.74 -12.76
C GLU A 137 9.62 9.37 -12.31
N PHE A 138 8.75 8.33 -12.42
CA PHE A 138 9.19 6.95 -12.19
C PHE A 138 10.32 6.56 -13.17
N PRO A 139 11.39 5.89 -12.70
CA PRO A 139 11.59 5.31 -11.36
C PRO A 139 12.19 6.27 -10.31
N TYR A 140 12.51 7.51 -10.66
CA TYR A 140 13.23 8.45 -9.79
C TYR A 140 12.39 8.99 -8.62
N ASN A 141 11.05 8.90 -8.70
CA ASN A 141 10.14 9.23 -7.60
C ASN A 141 9.88 8.05 -6.64
N LEU A 142 10.33 6.84 -7.00
CA LEU A 142 10.26 5.68 -6.11
C LEU A 142 11.25 5.86 -4.96
N ARG A 143 10.76 5.72 -3.72
CA ARG A 143 11.57 5.83 -2.52
C ARG A 143 11.73 4.47 -1.86
N PRO A 144 12.89 4.20 -1.23
CA PRO A 144 13.08 2.98 -0.43
C PRO A 144 11.99 2.81 0.62
N SER A 145 11.60 3.91 1.29
CA SER A 145 10.54 3.91 2.30
C SER A 145 9.20 3.43 1.77
N HIS A 146 8.85 3.69 0.51
CA HIS A 146 7.59 3.21 -0.09
C HIS A 146 7.56 1.67 -0.17
N ILE A 147 8.70 1.06 -0.47
CA ILE A 147 8.83 -0.40 -0.57
C ILE A 147 8.90 -1.03 0.82
N LEU A 148 9.76 -0.49 1.70
CA LEU A 148 9.91 -1.00 3.06
C LEU A 148 8.59 -0.90 3.85
N ASP A 149 7.87 0.21 3.70
CA ASP A 149 6.58 0.44 4.33
C ASP A 149 5.48 -0.54 3.83
N ALA A 150 5.59 -0.99 2.59
CA ALA A 150 4.70 -1.98 2.02
C ALA A 150 5.08 -3.42 2.41
N LEU A 151 6.37 -3.72 2.53
CA LEU A 151 6.83 -5.06 2.89
C LEU A 151 6.67 -5.37 4.38
N PHE A 152 6.74 -4.34 5.24
CA PHE A 152 6.70 -4.50 6.70
C PHE A 152 5.59 -3.67 7.30
N VAL A 153 4.53 -4.33 7.74
CA VAL A 153 3.45 -3.68 8.48
C VAL A 153 3.81 -3.68 9.95
N ASP A 154 4.13 -2.50 10.48
CA ASP A 154 4.56 -2.32 11.86
C ASP A 154 3.63 -1.35 12.58
N GLY A 155 2.91 -1.86 13.58
CA GLY A 155 2.03 -1.07 14.44
C GLY A 155 2.76 -0.36 15.59
N GLU A 156 3.99 -0.78 15.94
CA GLU A 156 4.73 -0.21 17.08
C GLU A 156 5.07 1.26 16.89
N GLN A 157 5.27 1.68 15.63
CA GLN A 157 5.58 3.08 15.34
C GLN A 157 4.54 4.07 15.90
N TYR A 158 3.34 3.61 16.24
CA TYR A 158 2.26 4.44 16.77
C TYR A 158 1.88 4.11 18.22
N VAL A 159 2.30 2.95 18.74
CA VAL A 159 1.99 2.54 20.12
C VAL A 159 2.82 3.33 21.13
N GLY A 160 2.16 3.86 22.16
CA GLY A 160 2.83 4.59 23.25
C GLY A 160 3.34 5.98 22.87
N LYS A 161 3.08 6.48 21.66
CA LYS A 161 3.41 7.86 21.29
C LYS A 161 2.38 8.82 21.90
N PRO A 162 2.83 9.93 22.53
CA PRO A 162 1.92 10.92 23.08
C PRO A 162 0.96 11.47 22.02
N GLY A 163 -0.34 11.46 22.36
CA GLY A 163 -1.38 11.98 21.46
C GLY A 163 -1.81 11.06 20.34
N ILE A 164 -1.31 9.83 20.26
CA ILE A 164 -1.76 8.80 19.33
C ILE A 164 -2.40 7.67 20.14
N ASP A 165 -3.71 7.54 20.07
CA ASP A 165 -4.45 6.44 20.65
C ASP A 165 -5.11 5.62 19.53
N PRO A 166 -4.68 4.36 19.32
CA PRO A 166 -5.29 3.52 18.31
C PRO A 166 -6.76 3.23 18.64
N TYR A 167 -7.63 3.46 17.68
CA TYR A 167 -9.06 3.15 17.78
C TYR A 167 -9.37 1.92 16.91
N VAL A 168 -10.11 0.96 17.43
CA VAL A 168 -10.53 -0.24 16.70
C VAL A 168 -12.03 -0.23 16.48
N MET A 169 -12.45 -0.46 15.25
CA MET A 169 -13.84 -0.69 14.89
C MET A 169 -14.00 -2.02 14.16
N VAL A 170 -15.20 -2.57 14.18
CA VAL A 170 -15.59 -3.70 13.32
C VAL A 170 -16.44 -3.16 12.20
N VAL A 171 -16.03 -3.45 10.99
CA VAL A 171 -16.76 -3.08 9.77
C VAL A 171 -17.17 -4.37 9.05
N THR A 172 -18.40 -4.41 8.58
CA THR A 172 -18.91 -5.54 7.79
C THR A 172 -19.35 -5.02 6.42
N GLU A 173 -18.76 -5.57 5.37
CA GLU A 173 -18.97 -5.14 4.01
C GLU A 173 -19.39 -6.31 3.11
N PRO A 174 -20.36 -6.09 2.20
CA PRO A 174 -20.66 -7.07 1.16
C PRO A 174 -19.48 -7.17 0.18
N GLN A 175 -19.07 -8.41 -0.12
CA GLN A 175 -18.08 -8.74 -1.13
C GLN A 175 -18.73 -9.67 -2.17
N PRO A 176 -18.15 -9.86 -3.37
CA PRO A 176 -18.72 -10.72 -4.40
C PRO A 176 -18.97 -12.18 -3.96
N ASP A 177 -18.18 -12.67 -3.02
CA ASP A 177 -18.22 -14.02 -2.46
C ASP A 177 -18.99 -14.12 -1.13
N GLY A 178 -19.56 -13.01 -0.63
CA GLY A 178 -20.34 -12.99 0.58
C GLY A 178 -20.14 -11.75 1.45
N LEU A 179 -20.49 -11.88 2.73
CA LEU A 179 -20.33 -10.82 3.72
C LEU A 179 -19.02 -11.00 4.47
N HIS A 180 -18.10 -10.06 4.32
CA HIS A 180 -16.83 -10.06 5.02
C HIS A 180 -16.86 -9.11 6.22
N SER A 181 -16.24 -9.51 7.31
CA SER A 181 -16.04 -8.69 8.49
C SER A 181 -14.58 -8.35 8.67
N PHE A 182 -14.31 -7.08 8.99
CA PHE A 182 -12.98 -6.55 9.15
C PHE A 182 -12.79 -5.93 10.54
N TYR A 183 -11.59 -6.04 11.09
CA TYR A 183 -11.12 -5.13 12.13
C TYR A 183 -10.39 -3.98 11.46
N VAL A 184 -10.77 -2.75 11.78
CA VAL A 184 -10.11 -1.55 11.30
C VAL A 184 -9.48 -0.83 12.47
N ILE A 185 -8.16 -0.67 12.45
CA ILE A 185 -7.41 0.10 13.45
C ILE A 185 -7.05 1.45 12.84
N LEU A 186 -7.53 2.52 13.46
CA LEU A 186 -7.19 3.89 13.10
C LEU A 186 -6.14 4.42 14.07
N PHE A 187 -5.04 4.94 13.54
CA PHE A 187 -4.00 5.61 14.28
C PHE A 187 -4.08 7.11 14.01
N GLY A 188 -4.27 7.90 15.04
CA GLY A 188 -4.39 9.35 14.86
C GLY A 188 -4.57 10.09 16.17
N LYS A 189 -4.59 11.40 16.09
CA LYS A 189 -4.93 12.26 17.24
C LYS A 189 -6.43 12.25 17.43
N SER A 190 -6.89 12.25 18.69
CA SER A 190 -8.32 12.34 19.02
C SER A 190 -8.95 13.57 18.34
N GLY A 191 -10.02 13.34 17.56
CA GLY A 191 -10.72 14.40 16.83
C GLY A 191 -10.00 14.94 15.60
N GLY A 192 -8.87 14.33 15.18
CA GLY A 192 -8.10 14.73 14.01
C GLY A 192 -8.24 13.75 12.85
N VAL A 193 -7.56 14.07 11.73
CA VAL A 193 -7.40 13.18 10.60
C VAL A 193 -6.59 11.96 11.04
N PRO A 194 -6.98 10.72 10.70
CA PRO A 194 -6.15 9.55 10.96
C PRO A 194 -4.81 9.71 10.23
N LEU A 195 -3.74 9.23 10.87
CA LEU A 195 -2.42 9.16 10.25
C LEU A 195 -2.29 7.90 9.39
N GLU A 196 -2.81 6.80 9.93
CA GLU A 196 -2.78 5.50 9.26
C GLU A 196 -4.00 4.67 9.66
N GLU A 197 -4.43 3.81 8.75
CA GLU A 197 -5.49 2.83 8.93
C GLU A 197 -4.96 1.45 8.57
N LEU A 198 -5.17 0.47 9.45
CA LEU A 198 -4.92 -0.94 9.17
C LEU A 198 -6.23 -1.71 9.17
N THR A 199 -6.51 -2.41 8.08
CA THR A 199 -7.69 -3.27 7.93
C THR A 199 -7.24 -4.74 7.98
N PHE A 200 -7.88 -5.52 8.84
CA PHE A 200 -7.64 -6.96 9.02
C PHE A 200 -8.87 -7.74 8.60
N ASP A 201 -8.71 -8.73 7.76
CA ASP A 201 -9.78 -9.68 7.46
C ASP A 201 -9.91 -10.66 8.63
N ARG A 202 -11.13 -10.79 9.14
CA ARG A 202 -11.48 -11.74 10.21
C ARG A 202 -12.39 -12.87 9.74
N THR A 203 -12.83 -12.84 8.49
CA THR A 203 -13.86 -13.73 7.96
C THR A 203 -13.46 -15.20 8.07
N LEU A 204 -12.17 -15.51 7.82
CA LEU A 204 -11.63 -16.86 7.88
C LEU A 204 -11.01 -17.23 9.24
N GLY A 205 -11.14 -16.36 10.24
CA GLY A 205 -10.58 -16.57 11.58
C GLY A 205 -9.07 -16.39 11.67
N VAL A 206 -8.46 -15.88 10.63
CA VAL A 206 -7.06 -15.47 10.58
C VAL A 206 -7.07 -13.97 10.40
N GLU A 207 -6.53 -13.25 11.38
CA GLU A 207 -6.47 -11.79 11.35
C GLU A 207 -5.24 -11.34 10.56
N GLU A 208 -5.32 -11.42 9.23
CA GLU A 208 -4.29 -10.91 8.33
C GLU A 208 -4.61 -9.48 7.90
N VAL A 209 -3.56 -8.65 7.78
CA VAL A 209 -3.73 -7.29 7.25
C VAL A 209 -4.04 -7.38 5.77
N VAL A 210 -5.18 -6.87 5.35
CA VAL A 210 -5.58 -6.84 3.92
C VAL A 210 -5.38 -5.47 3.30
N ARG A 211 -5.31 -4.42 4.13
CA ARG A 211 -5.09 -3.05 3.66
C ARG A 211 -4.37 -2.20 4.69
N LYS A 212 -3.48 -1.33 4.22
CA LYS A 212 -2.83 -0.27 4.97
C LYS A 212 -3.00 1.03 4.21
N THR A 213 -3.64 2.02 4.82
CA THR A 213 -3.82 3.35 4.23
C THR A 213 -3.12 4.38 5.09
N ARG A 214 -2.31 5.23 4.48
CA ARG A 214 -1.70 6.39 5.14
C ARG A 214 -2.29 7.66 4.58
N TYR A 215 -2.47 8.65 5.44
CA TYR A 215 -3.09 9.92 5.12
C TYR A 215 -2.12 11.07 5.28
N LEU A 216 -2.26 12.07 4.42
CA LEU A 216 -1.64 13.38 4.57
C LEU A 216 -2.36 14.21 5.64
N PRO A 217 -1.75 15.29 6.14
CA PRO A 217 -2.38 16.16 7.16
C PRO A 217 -3.72 16.80 6.75
N ASP A 218 -3.98 16.94 5.45
CA ASP A 218 -5.22 17.43 4.88
C ASP A 218 -6.31 16.36 4.70
N GLY A 219 -5.98 15.09 4.99
CA GLY A 219 -6.87 13.95 4.88
C GLY A 219 -6.84 13.23 3.53
N GLU A 220 -6.04 13.71 2.57
CA GLU A 220 -5.84 13.00 1.33
C GLU A 220 -5.02 11.72 1.54
N ILE A 221 -5.25 10.73 0.67
CA ILE A 221 -4.53 9.45 0.75
C ILE A 221 -3.11 9.65 0.23
N GLU A 222 -2.14 9.49 1.11
CA GLU A 222 -0.72 9.42 0.77
C GLU A 222 -0.38 8.08 0.12
N SER A 223 -0.80 6.97 0.75
CA SER A 223 -0.60 5.62 0.22
C SER A 223 -1.77 4.70 0.56
N ASP A 224 -2.14 3.83 -0.38
CA ASP A 224 -3.10 2.74 -0.21
C ASP A 224 -2.40 1.44 -0.62
N ILE A 225 -2.12 0.57 0.36
CA ILE A 225 -1.41 -0.69 0.16
C ILE A 225 -2.38 -1.83 0.45
N ARG A 226 -2.48 -2.79 -0.47
CA ARG A 226 -3.34 -3.96 -0.33
C ARG A 226 -2.51 -5.23 -0.34
N TYR A 227 -2.90 -6.15 0.51
CA TYR A 227 -2.22 -7.42 0.73
C TYR A 227 -3.16 -8.59 0.46
N SER A 228 -2.66 -9.65 -0.14
CA SER A 228 -3.42 -10.88 -0.35
C SER A 228 -2.50 -12.07 -0.60
N ASN A 229 -3.10 -13.27 -0.71
CA ASN A 229 -2.38 -14.52 -0.98
C ASN A 229 -1.31 -14.80 0.08
N TYR A 230 -1.69 -14.75 1.34
CA TYR A 230 -0.77 -14.99 2.45
C TYR A 230 -0.24 -16.42 2.46
N GLN A 231 1.03 -16.55 2.79
CA GLN A 231 1.71 -17.82 3.02
C GLN A 231 2.33 -17.84 4.42
N THR A 232 2.20 -18.95 5.10
CA THR A 232 2.82 -19.17 6.41
C THR A 232 4.19 -19.79 6.25
N PHE A 233 5.19 -19.23 6.92
CA PHE A 233 6.58 -19.66 6.94
C PHE A 233 6.94 -20.27 8.30
N PRO A 234 8.10 -20.94 8.43
CA PRO A 234 8.59 -21.46 9.69
C PRO A 234 8.57 -20.41 10.81
N GLY A 235 8.16 -20.82 12.02
CA GLY A 235 7.95 -19.90 13.15
C GLY A 235 6.58 -19.22 13.15
N ASN A 236 5.63 -19.70 12.34
CA ASN A 236 4.28 -19.14 12.20
C ASN A 236 4.28 -17.68 11.71
N VAL A 237 5.27 -17.35 10.87
CA VAL A 237 5.38 -16.03 10.24
C VAL A 237 4.51 -16.00 8.99
N SER A 238 3.56 -15.07 8.93
CA SER A 238 2.69 -14.88 7.78
C SER A 238 3.24 -13.75 6.89
N PHE A 239 3.29 -13.98 5.57
CA PHE A 239 3.77 -12.99 4.61
C PHE A 239 2.89 -12.97 3.35
N PRO A 240 2.49 -11.77 2.85
CA PRO A 240 1.64 -11.66 1.66
C PRO A 240 2.44 -11.94 0.39
N MET A 241 1.90 -12.80 -0.47
CA MET A 241 2.51 -13.12 -1.76
C MET A 241 2.02 -12.18 -2.87
N LYS A 242 1.02 -11.33 -2.59
CA LYS A 242 0.62 -10.26 -3.47
C LYS A 242 0.49 -8.95 -2.70
N ILE A 243 1.17 -7.91 -3.20
CA ILE A 243 1.17 -6.57 -2.62
C ILE A 243 0.87 -5.57 -3.74
N VAL A 244 -0.10 -4.68 -3.51
CA VAL A 244 -0.44 -3.59 -4.43
C VAL A 244 -0.27 -2.26 -3.71
N ILE A 245 0.68 -1.46 -4.18
CA ILE A 245 0.97 -0.13 -3.65
C ILE A 245 0.36 0.91 -4.59
N LYS A 246 -0.43 1.83 -4.06
CA LYS A 246 -0.90 3.02 -4.77
C LYS A 246 -0.41 4.26 -4.05
N ARG A 247 0.21 5.16 -4.80
CA ARG A 247 0.74 6.45 -4.32
C ARG A 247 0.11 7.58 -5.16
N PRO A 248 -1.09 8.08 -4.79
CA PRO A 248 -1.80 9.08 -5.58
C PRO A 248 -1.00 10.37 -5.76
N ALA A 249 -0.36 10.87 -4.70
CA ALA A 249 0.42 12.11 -4.76
C ALA A 249 1.62 12.03 -5.70
N GLU A 250 2.23 10.84 -5.85
CA GLU A 250 3.35 10.59 -6.77
C GLU A 250 2.91 9.98 -8.11
N ASN A 251 1.59 9.85 -8.33
CA ASN A 251 0.99 9.39 -9.59
C ASN A 251 1.48 8.03 -10.07
N TYR A 252 1.76 7.07 -9.16
CA TYR A 252 2.11 5.72 -9.57
C TYR A 252 1.40 4.64 -8.74
N SER A 253 1.35 3.44 -9.30
CA SER A 253 1.03 2.21 -8.60
C SER A 253 2.02 1.11 -8.97
N LEU A 254 2.32 0.24 -7.99
CA LEU A 254 3.18 -0.92 -8.15
C LEU A 254 2.43 -2.16 -7.63
N GLU A 255 2.19 -3.13 -8.48
CA GLU A 255 1.68 -4.44 -8.10
C GLU A 255 2.84 -5.44 -8.14
N MET A 256 3.02 -6.19 -7.06
CA MET A 256 4.01 -7.25 -6.90
C MET A 256 3.29 -8.57 -6.70
N ASN A 257 3.47 -9.51 -7.61
CA ASN A 257 3.07 -10.91 -7.43
C ASN A 257 4.35 -11.71 -7.14
N ILE A 258 4.49 -12.13 -5.89
CA ILE A 258 5.70 -12.76 -5.36
C ILE A 258 5.59 -14.26 -5.61
N GLU A 259 6.58 -14.83 -6.29
CA GLU A 259 6.60 -16.26 -6.63
C GLU A 259 7.56 -17.03 -5.72
N LYS A 260 8.67 -16.38 -5.32
CA LYS A 260 9.66 -17.01 -4.46
C LYS A 260 10.25 -16.00 -3.47
N VAL A 261 10.12 -16.32 -2.18
CA VAL A 261 10.63 -15.51 -1.07
C VAL A 261 11.32 -16.39 -0.03
N GLU A 262 12.39 -15.87 0.54
CA GLU A 262 13.14 -16.47 1.65
C GLU A 262 13.19 -15.43 2.79
N LEU A 263 12.66 -15.82 3.95
CA LEU A 263 12.70 -14.99 5.16
C LEU A 263 13.93 -15.34 5.98
N ASN A 264 14.55 -14.32 6.58
CA ASN A 264 15.70 -14.47 7.49
C ASN A 264 16.93 -15.18 6.85
N LYS A 265 17.08 -15.03 5.53
CA LYS A 265 18.26 -15.47 4.80
C LYS A 265 19.43 -14.54 5.11
N VAL A 266 20.63 -15.12 5.29
CA VAL A 266 21.85 -14.33 5.39
C VAL A 266 22.12 -13.65 4.04
N LEU A 267 22.27 -12.35 4.06
CA LEU A 267 22.58 -11.52 2.90
C LEU A 267 23.97 -10.91 3.05
N GLU A 268 24.74 -10.95 1.95
CA GLU A 268 26.07 -10.36 1.93
C GLU A 268 25.99 -8.83 1.89
N ALA A 269 26.88 -8.13 2.57
CA ALA A 269 26.91 -6.66 2.58
C ALA A 269 27.05 -6.07 1.16
N SER A 270 27.77 -6.76 0.27
CA SER A 270 27.90 -6.38 -1.15
C SER A 270 26.56 -6.33 -1.90
N THR A 271 25.54 -7.03 -1.42
CA THR A 271 24.18 -6.95 -1.99
C THR A 271 23.64 -5.53 -1.99
N PHE A 272 24.01 -4.73 -0.99
CA PHE A 272 23.52 -3.37 -0.77
C PHE A 272 24.48 -2.29 -1.25
N THR A 273 25.37 -2.63 -2.18
CA THR A 273 26.28 -1.68 -2.82
C THR A 273 25.89 -1.43 -4.27
N LEU A 274 25.98 -0.18 -4.69
CA LEU A 274 25.77 0.23 -6.06
C LEU A 274 26.72 1.37 -6.40
N GLU A 275 27.68 1.10 -7.27
CA GLU A 275 28.63 2.09 -7.76
C GLU A 275 28.11 2.77 -9.02
N ARG A 276 28.44 4.05 -9.19
CA ARG A 276 28.12 4.79 -10.41
C ARG A 276 29.00 4.29 -11.54
N PRO A 277 28.41 3.83 -12.66
CA PRO A 277 29.18 3.49 -13.84
C PRO A 277 29.89 4.72 -14.43
N SER A 278 31.05 4.53 -15.05
CA SER A 278 31.77 5.61 -15.72
C SER A 278 30.97 6.14 -16.93
N GLY A 279 30.95 7.45 -17.12
CA GLY A 279 30.29 8.10 -18.25
C GLY A 279 28.76 8.16 -18.17
N VAL A 280 28.18 7.92 -17.00
CA VAL A 280 26.73 8.03 -16.76
C VAL A 280 26.40 9.38 -16.12
N ASP A 281 25.35 10.04 -16.58
CA ASP A 281 24.88 11.31 -16.04
C ASP A 281 24.34 11.13 -14.62
N GLU A 282 24.63 12.09 -13.75
CA GLU A 282 24.16 12.06 -12.36
C GLU A 282 22.94 12.95 -12.16
N VAL A 283 21.98 12.44 -11.40
CA VAL A 283 20.74 13.13 -11.04
C VAL A 283 20.66 13.27 -9.52
N ASP A 284 20.42 14.47 -9.02
CA ASP A 284 20.05 14.69 -7.63
C ASP A 284 18.57 14.30 -7.43
N LEU A 285 18.33 13.19 -6.74
CA LEU A 285 16.98 12.67 -6.50
C LEU A 285 16.19 13.50 -5.47
N ASN A 286 16.84 14.37 -4.69
CA ASN A 286 16.16 15.26 -3.76
C ASN A 286 15.49 16.42 -4.47
N THR A 287 16.08 16.87 -5.58
CA THR A 287 15.61 18.03 -6.36
C THR A 287 15.07 17.64 -7.74
N GLY A 288 15.38 16.43 -8.23
CA GLY A 288 15.03 15.96 -9.57
C GLY A 288 15.85 16.63 -10.69
N LYS A 289 16.97 17.28 -10.36
CA LYS A 289 17.80 18.00 -11.33
C LYS A 289 19.02 17.19 -11.73
N ASP A 290 19.39 17.27 -13.01
CA ASP A 290 20.66 16.74 -13.49
C ASP A 290 21.83 17.52 -12.83
N ILE A 291 22.77 16.79 -12.23
CA ILE A 291 24.02 17.36 -11.73
C ILE A 291 24.96 17.42 -12.93
N LYS A 292 25.21 18.63 -13.42
CA LYS A 292 26.19 18.83 -14.48
C LYS A 292 27.59 18.49 -13.93
N PRO A 293 28.40 17.77 -14.72
CA PRO A 293 29.77 17.41 -14.36
C PRO A 293 30.65 18.64 -14.12
#